data_1fb57d14ad852e94af57dda55aeb8559
#
_entry.id   1fb57d14ad852e94af57dda55aeb8559
#
_cell.length_a   1.000
_cell.length_b   1.000
_cell.length_c   1.000
_cell.angle_alpha   90.00
_cell.angle_beta   90.00
_cell.angle_gamma   90.00
#
_symmetry.space_group_name_H-M   'P 1'
#
loop_
_entity.id
_entity.type
_entity.pdbx_description
1 polymer ?
#
loop_
_entity_poly.entity_id
_entity_poly.type
_entity_poly.pdbx_seq_one_letter_code
_entity_poly.pdbx_strand_id
1 'polypeptide(L)'
;MVRKMELTLIYTVIGFGLAAYSVIANDSVQTLGTFIASNQRFKWYWLATAGSAVLAFTLIYGWTINDGDITFGRLNKIPYQTIQWYHAAAPLILVLLTRGGIPVSTTFLVLSAFASTVVLEKVLMKSVIGYGLAAMIAYMVWIGVSYFINEKFDKVQDKHRRPWVIAQWCTTGFLWYTWLSHDIANIAVFLPRELPVNLLIAIIVLLSVLLFYIFWDRGGRIQRVVYSKTGTRYTRSATIIDFVYAVILLYFKQYNDIPMSTTWVFVGLLCGRELAISTMNKDYKLRYVFPLIGKDFLKMIFGLTVSVGIVLSIHYVLIPNGF
;
A
#
# COMPACT_ATOMS: atom_id res chain seq x y z
N MET A 1 -16.52 4.75 -35.06
CA MET A 1 -16.78 5.34 -33.75
C MET A 1 -17.18 4.24 -32.74
N VAL A 2 -18.19 3.43 -33.00
CA VAL A 2 -18.68 2.33 -32.11
C VAL A 2 -17.55 1.37 -31.70
N ARG A 3 -16.79 0.81 -32.64
CA ARG A 3 -15.68 -0.13 -32.34
C ARG A 3 -14.59 0.47 -31.43
N LYS A 4 -14.32 1.77 -31.53
CA LYS A 4 -13.33 2.45 -30.65
C LYS A 4 -13.87 2.61 -29.22
N MET A 5 -15.17 2.87 -29.08
CA MET A 5 -15.83 2.90 -27.76
C MET A 5 -15.86 1.54 -27.09
N GLU A 6 -16.15 0.46 -27.84
CA GLU A 6 -16.12 -0.91 -27.33
C GLU A 6 -14.73 -1.33 -26.82
N LEU A 7 -13.67 -1.01 -27.59
CA LEU A 7 -12.29 -1.28 -27.17
C LEU A 7 -11.89 -0.50 -25.91
N THR A 8 -12.26 0.76 -25.81
CA THR A 8 -12.01 1.57 -24.62
C THR A 8 -12.70 0.95 -23.39
N LEU A 9 -13.95 0.50 -23.51
CA LEU A 9 -14.67 -0.17 -22.43
C LEU A 9 -13.96 -1.46 -21.99
N ILE A 10 -13.53 -2.28 -22.95
CA ILE A 10 -12.78 -3.52 -22.68
C ILE A 10 -11.50 -3.22 -21.91
N TYR A 11 -10.70 -2.23 -22.36
CA TYR A 11 -9.46 -1.84 -21.67
C TYR A 11 -9.73 -1.28 -20.28
N THR A 12 -10.83 -0.53 -20.10
CA THR A 12 -11.25 0.00 -18.80
C THR A 12 -11.57 -1.13 -17.83
N VAL A 13 -12.38 -2.10 -18.24
CA VAL A 13 -12.78 -3.22 -17.38
C VAL A 13 -11.59 -4.10 -17.04
N ILE A 14 -10.75 -4.44 -18.03
CA ILE A 14 -9.55 -5.24 -17.80
C ILE A 14 -8.56 -4.48 -16.90
N GLY A 15 -8.27 -3.21 -17.21
CA GLY A 15 -7.36 -2.38 -16.44
C GLY A 15 -7.83 -2.20 -14.99
N PHE A 16 -9.10 -1.90 -14.79
CA PHE A 16 -9.72 -1.82 -13.47
C PHE A 16 -9.61 -3.13 -12.69
N GLY A 17 -9.98 -4.26 -13.29
CA GLY A 17 -9.92 -5.58 -12.63
C GLY A 17 -8.50 -5.96 -12.23
N LEU A 18 -7.52 -5.74 -13.12
CA LEU A 18 -6.10 -6.00 -12.85
C LEU A 18 -5.54 -5.05 -11.79
N ALA A 19 -5.90 -3.76 -11.82
CA ALA A 19 -5.50 -2.79 -10.83
C ALA A 19 -6.10 -3.13 -9.46
N ALA A 20 -7.39 -3.44 -9.39
CA ALA A 20 -8.08 -3.85 -8.16
C ALA A 20 -7.42 -5.09 -7.54
N TYR A 21 -7.17 -6.13 -8.34
CA TYR A 21 -6.48 -7.33 -7.86
C TYR A 21 -5.06 -7.00 -7.36
N SER A 22 -4.30 -6.21 -8.13
CA SER A 22 -2.90 -5.88 -7.79
C SER A 22 -2.79 -5.07 -6.52
N VAL A 23 -3.62 -4.03 -6.37
CA VAL A 23 -3.64 -3.18 -5.17
C VAL A 23 -4.00 -4.01 -3.95
N ILE A 24 -5.02 -4.85 -4.05
CA ILE A 24 -5.42 -5.72 -2.92
C ILE A 24 -4.37 -6.81 -2.65
N ALA A 25 -3.77 -7.43 -3.66
CA ALA A 25 -2.79 -8.51 -3.45
C ALA A 25 -1.39 -8.03 -3.05
N ASN A 26 -1.00 -6.81 -3.42
CA ASN A 26 0.32 -6.24 -3.11
C ASN A 26 0.25 -5.29 -1.92
N ASP A 27 -0.53 -4.22 -2.05
CA ASP A 27 -0.45 -3.09 -1.14
C ASP A 27 -1.26 -3.31 0.13
N SER A 28 -2.43 -3.98 0.05
CA SER A 28 -3.19 -4.31 1.26
C SER A 28 -2.40 -5.23 2.19
N VAL A 29 -1.57 -6.11 1.64
CA VAL A 29 -0.72 -6.99 2.45
C VAL A 29 0.40 -6.22 3.14
N GLN A 30 0.86 -5.11 2.58
CA GLN A 30 1.84 -4.25 3.24
C GLN A 30 1.22 -3.50 4.43
N THR A 31 -0.07 -3.18 4.36
CA THR A 31 -0.82 -2.52 5.45
C THR A 31 -1.42 -3.50 6.44
N LEU A 32 -2.07 -4.56 5.96
CA LEU A 32 -2.76 -5.55 6.79
C LEU A 32 -1.89 -6.76 7.15
N GLY A 33 -0.65 -6.82 6.64
CA GLY A 33 0.23 -7.96 6.84
C GLY A 33 0.64 -8.18 8.29
N THR A 34 0.87 -7.11 9.06
CA THR A 34 1.11 -7.15 10.50
C THR A 34 -0.11 -7.67 11.24
N PHE A 35 -1.32 -7.27 10.82
CA PHE A 35 -2.60 -7.73 11.35
C PHE A 35 -2.82 -9.22 11.09
N ILE A 36 -2.55 -9.69 9.87
CA ILE A 36 -2.60 -11.11 9.51
C ILE A 36 -1.58 -11.91 10.34
N ALA A 37 -0.35 -11.39 10.48
CA ALA A 37 0.75 -12.07 11.16
C ALA A 37 0.50 -12.26 12.66
N SER A 38 -0.05 -11.26 13.34
CA SER A 38 -0.22 -11.23 14.79
C SER A 38 -1.56 -11.81 15.26
N ASN A 39 -2.53 -11.96 14.36
CA ASN A 39 -3.89 -12.46 14.66
C ASN A 39 -4.16 -13.86 14.09
N GLN A 40 -3.16 -14.70 13.90
CA GLN A 40 -3.31 -16.05 13.32
C GLN A 40 -4.28 -16.98 14.08
N ARG A 41 -4.55 -16.69 15.36
CA ARG A 41 -5.54 -17.41 16.18
C ARG A 41 -6.98 -17.16 15.79
N PHE A 42 -7.27 -16.00 15.16
CA PHE A 42 -8.60 -15.69 14.67
C PHE A 42 -8.84 -16.37 13.33
N LYS A 43 -10.06 -16.75 13.09
CA LYS A 43 -10.47 -17.29 11.80
C LYS A 43 -10.33 -16.18 10.75
N TRP A 44 -9.78 -16.52 9.60
CA TRP A 44 -9.46 -15.55 8.54
C TRP A 44 -10.63 -14.67 8.12
N TYR A 45 -11.86 -15.20 8.12
CA TYR A 45 -13.03 -14.47 7.72
C TYR A 45 -13.42 -13.34 8.69
N TRP A 46 -13.13 -13.44 9.99
CA TRP A 46 -13.33 -12.33 10.93
C TRP A 46 -12.39 -11.17 10.64
N LEU A 47 -11.16 -11.47 10.29
CA LEU A 47 -10.17 -10.47 9.90
C LEU A 47 -10.58 -9.81 8.57
N ALA A 48 -11.03 -10.60 7.60
CA ALA A 48 -11.53 -10.13 6.32
C ALA A 48 -12.77 -9.24 6.47
N THR A 49 -13.72 -9.63 7.33
CA THR A 49 -14.93 -8.83 7.61
C THR A 49 -14.56 -7.49 8.22
N ALA A 50 -13.64 -7.45 9.20
CA ALA A 50 -13.18 -6.20 9.79
C ALA A 50 -12.49 -5.30 8.75
N GLY A 51 -11.60 -5.86 7.92
CA GLY A 51 -10.95 -5.12 6.84
C GLY A 51 -11.95 -4.59 5.80
N SER A 52 -12.95 -5.40 5.42
CA SER A 52 -14.00 -4.99 4.49
C SER A 52 -14.94 -3.93 5.07
N ALA A 53 -15.21 -3.96 6.37
CA ALA A 53 -16.01 -2.93 7.03
C ALA A 53 -15.30 -1.57 6.99
N VAL A 54 -14.00 -1.53 7.28
CA VAL A 54 -13.20 -0.29 7.17
C VAL A 54 -13.11 0.16 5.71
N LEU A 55 -12.93 -0.75 4.76
CA LEU A 55 -12.93 -0.44 3.32
C LEU A 55 -14.26 0.21 2.91
N ALA A 56 -15.38 -0.42 3.23
CA ALA A 56 -16.70 0.12 2.91
C ALA A 56 -16.92 1.50 3.55
N PHE A 57 -16.59 1.63 4.84
CA PHE A 57 -16.67 2.92 5.54
C PHE A 57 -15.83 3.99 4.83
N THR A 58 -14.58 3.68 4.47
CA THR A 58 -13.68 4.65 3.83
C THR A 58 -14.21 5.11 2.48
N LEU A 59 -14.69 4.18 1.65
CA LEU A 59 -15.20 4.52 0.32
C LEU A 59 -16.51 5.30 0.40
N ILE A 60 -17.44 4.90 1.27
CA ILE A 60 -18.70 5.61 1.49
C ILE A 60 -18.43 7.01 2.05
N TYR A 61 -17.53 7.13 3.03
CA TYR A 61 -17.16 8.42 3.60
C TYR A 61 -16.52 9.34 2.57
N GLY A 62 -15.54 8.85 1.80
CA GLY A 62 -14.92 9.62 0.70
C GLY A 62 -15.96 10.08 -0.32
N TRP A 63 -16.82 9.16 -0.76
CA TRP A 63 -17.90 9.43 -1.70
C TRP A 63 -18.88 10.51 -1.21
N THR A 64 -19.25 10.46 0.09
CA THR A 64 -20.22 11.42 0.66
C THR A 64 -19.66 12.83 0.84
N ILE A 65 -18.37 12.96 1.19
CA ILE A 65 -17.75 14.28 1.46
C ILE A 65 -17.12 14.94 0.24
N ASN A 66 -16.96 14.20 -0.87
CA ASN A 66 -16.33 14.69 -2.10
C ASN A 66 -17.26 14.50 -3.33
N ASP A 67 -18.55 14.67 -3.19
CA ASP A 67 -19.54 14.70 -4.28
C ASP A 67 -19.39 13.52 -5.28
N GLY A 68 -19.22 12.31 -4.74
CA GLY A 68 -19.06 11.09 -5.55
C GLY A 68 -17.62 10.65 -5.82
N ASP A 69 -16.62 11.44 -5.45
CA ASP A 69 -15.21 11.05 -5.57
C ASP A 69 -14.75 10.21 -4.36
N ILE A 70 -14.37 8.96 -4.61
CA ILE A 70 -13.83 8.07 -3.58
C ILE A 70 -12.33 8.27 -3.32
N THR A 71 -11.67 9.14 -4.09
CA THR A 71 -10.20 9.29 -4.07
C THR A 71 -9.70 10.40 -3.15
N PHE A 72 -10.61 11.09 -2.48
CA PHE A 72 -10.28 12.22 -1.62
C PHE A 72 -9.49 13.32 -2.37
N GLY A 73 -9.84 13.59 -3.63
CA GLY A 73 -9.21 14.59 -4.47
C GLY A 73 -7.83 14.20 -5.03
N ARG A 74 -7.35 12.97 -4.79
CA ARG A 74 -6.02 12.51 -5.26
C ARG A 74 -5.86 12.49 -6.77
N LEU A 75 -6.97 12.38 -7.51
CA LEU A 75 -6.96 12.39 -8.96
C LEU A 75 -7.11 13.79 -9.57
N ASN A 76 -7.29 14.86 -8.77
CA ASN A 76 -7.49 16.22 -9.28
C ASN A 76 -6.31 16.74 -10.14
N LYS A 77 -5.08 16.25 -9.87
CA LYS A 77 -3.88 16.63 -10.64
C LYS A 77 -3.53 15.66 -11.76
N ILE A 78 -4.35 14.63 -11.97
CA ILE A 78 -4.19 13.64 -13.03
C ILE A 78 -5.31 13.88 -14.04
N PRO A 79 -4.98 14.27 -15.29
CA PRO A 79 -5.99 14.56 -16.30
C PRO A 79 -6.81 13.30 -16.62
N TYR A 80 -8.10 13.48 -16.86
CA TYR A 80 -8.93 12.39 -17.39
C TYR A 80 -8.47 12.06 -18.81
N GLN A 81 -8.18 10.79 -19.06
CA GLN A 81 -7.69 10.30 -20.34
C GLN A 81 -8.58 9.17 -20.87
N THR A 82 -8.69 9.07 -22.19
CA THR A 82 -9.27 7.91 -22.83
C THR A 82 -8.37 6.68 -22.55
N ILE A 83 -8.94 5.64 -21.96
CA ILE A 83 -8.19 4.45 -21.58
C ILE A 83 -7.80 3.67 -22.85
N GLN A 84 -6.50 3.47 -23.01
CA GLN A 84 -5.88 2.70 -24.08
C GLN A 84 -5.33 1.37 -23.55
N TRP A 85 -4.92 0.48 -24.45
CA TRP A 85 -4.42 -0.84 -24.09
C TRP A 85 -3.20 -0.79 -23.15
N TYR A 86 -2.31 0.20 -23.29
CA TYR A 86 -1.12 0.34 -22.45
C TYR A 86 -1.46 0.76 -21.01
N HIS A 87 -2.57 1.44 -20.79
CA HIS A 87 -3.06 1.71 -19.44
C HIS A 87 -3.47 0.40 -18.74
N ALA A 88 -4.07 -0.55 -19.48
CA ALA A 88 -4.40 -1.87 -18.92
C ALA A 88 -3.16 -2.79 -18.80
N ALA A 89 -2.13 -2.59 -19.61
CA ALA A 89 -0.88 -3.34 -19.52
C ALA A 89 -0.09 -3.03 -18.23
N ALA A 90 -0.12 -1.79 -17.75
CA ALA A 90 0.57 -1.39 -16.52
C ALA A 90 0.17 -2.25 -15.29
N PRO A 91 -1.12 -2.38 -14.91
CA PRO A 91 -1.50 -3.27 -13.82
C PRO A 91 -1.27 -4.77 -14.11
N LEU A 92 -1.25 -5.21 -15.37
CA LEU A 92 -0.87 -6.58 -15.70
C LEU A 92 0.59 -6.87 -15.31
N ILE A 93 1.50 -5.96 -15.64
CA ILE A 93 2.91 -6.06 -15.26
C ILE A 93 3.05 -6.06 -13.73
N LEU A 94 2.28 -5.23 -13.05
CA LEU A 94 2.24 -5.21 -11.58
C LEU A 94 1.81 -6.57 -11.01
N VAL A 95 0.78 -7.21 -11.57
CA VAL A 95 0.38 -8.58 -11.17
C VAL A 95 1.52 -9.57 -11.32
N LEU A 96 2.24 -9.54 -12.44
CA LEU A 96 3.36 -10.45 -12.71
C LEU A 96 4.50 -10.26 -11.69
N LEU A 97 4.89 -9.02 -11.41
CA LEU A 97 5.93 -8.69 -10.43
C LEU A 97 5.51 -9.10 -9.01
N THR A 98 4.27 -8.82 -8.62
CA THR A 98 3.70 -9.20 -7.32
C THR A 98 3.69 -10.72 -7.15
N ARG A 99 3.31 -11.49 -8.17
CA ARG A 99 3.39 -12.95 -8.16
C ARG A 99 4.82 -13.46 -8.05
N GLY A 100 5.80 -12.69 -8.53
CA GLY A 100 7.24 -12.94 -8.30
C GLY A 100 7.70 -12.64 -6.86
N GLY A 101 6.86 -12.05 -6.01
CA GLY A 101 7.19 -11.64 -4.64
C GLY A 101 8.07 -10.40 -4.58
N ILE A 102 7.99 -9.55 -5.61
CA ILE A 102 8.67 -8.26 -5.70
C ILE A 102 7.67 -7.18 -5.27
N PRO A 103 7.90 -6.47 -4.14
CA PRO A 103 7.07 -5.36 -3.75
C PRO A 103 7.28 -4.19 -4.72
N VAL A 104 6.26 -3.84 -5.46
CA VAL A 104 6.27 -2.74 -6.45
C VAL A 104 5.27 -1.70 -6.03
N SER A 105 5.58 -0.43 -6.27
CA SER A 105 4.64 0.66 -6.04
C SER A 105 3.60 0.72 -7.16
N THR A 106 2.34 0.54 -6.80
CA THR A 106 1.20 0.73 -7.70
C THR A 106 1.11 2.16 -8.21
N THR A 107 1.42 3.14 -7.36
CA THR A 107 1.45 4.55 -7.72
C THR A 107 2.47 4.83 -8.83
N PHE A 108 3.67 4.24 -8.75
CA PHE A 108 4.66 4.41 -9.82
C PHE A 108 4.26 3.72 -11.12
N LEU A 109 3.69 2.53 -11.05
CA LEU A 109 3.43 1.75 -12.26
C LEU A 109 2.06 2.06 -12.87
N VAL A 110 1.01 2.09 -12.07
CA VAL A 110 -0.37 2.27 -12.58
C VAL A 110 -0.70 3.75 -12.70
N LEU A 111 -0.64 4.49 -11.58
CA LEU A 111 -1.10 5.88 -11.57
C LEU A 111 -0.24 6.79 -12.44
N SER A 112 1.09 6.57 -12.47
CA SER A 112 1.99 7.36 -13.30
C SER A 112 1.83 7.09 -14.80
N ALA A 113 1.21 5.97 -15.21
CA ALA A 113 0.85 5.76 -16.62
C ALA A 113 -0.20 6.75 -17.14
N PHE A 114 -0.99 7.34 -16.22
CA PHE A 114 -1.98 8.39 -16.52
C PHE A 114 -1.46 9.81 -16.22
N ALA A 115 -0.33 9.92 -15.53
CA ALA A 115 0.21 11.19 -15.08
C ALA A 115 1.20 11.78 -16.10
N SER A 116 1.40 13.08 -16.06
CA SER A 116 2.50 13.70 -16.80
C SER A 116 3.87 13.38 -16.18
N THR A 117 4.94 13.53 -16.97
CA THR A 117 6.33 13.33 -16.47
C THR A 117 6.65 14.24 -15.28
N VAL A 118 6.11 15.46 -15.24
CA VAL A 118 6.24 16.38 -14.09
C VAL A 118 5.60 15.82 -12.82
N VAL A 119 4.44 15.17 -12.94
CA VAL A 119 3.78 14.53 -11.79
C VAL A 119 4.58 13.31 -11.35
N LEU A 120 5.11 12.52 -12.28
CA LEU A 120 5.98 11.38 -11.98
C LEU A 120 7.21 11.81 -11.17
N GLU A 121 7.90 12.88 -11.57
CA GLU A 121 9.05 13.43 -10.83
C GLU A 121 8.68 13.81 -9.39
N LYS A 122 7.54 14.51 -9.22
CA LYS A 122 7.05 14.89 -7.89
C LYS A 122 6.68 13.68 -7.03
N VAL A 123 6.04 12.67 -7.62
CA VAL A 123 5.73 11.40 -6.95
C VAL A 123 7.00 10.69 -6.49
N LEU A 124 8.03 10.65 -7.35
CA LEU A 124 9.33 10.06 -7.04
C LEU A 124 10.02 10.79 -5.87
N MET A 125 10.16 12.11 -5.97
CA MET A 125 10.77 12.94 -4.91
C MET A 125 10.07 12.75 -3.57
N LYS A 126 8.74 12.83 -3.56
CA LYS A 126 7.93 12.64 -2.35
C LYS A 126 8.08 11.24 -1.75
N SER A 127 8.22 10.21 -2.60
CA SER A 127 8.39 8.84 -2.13
C SER A 127 9.77 8.60 -1.52
N VAL A 128 10.84 9.18 -2.09
CA VAL A 128 12.20 9.13 -1.52
C VAL A 128 12.23 9.83 -0.15
N ILE A 129 11.64 11.02 -0.06
CA ILE A 129 11.52 11.75 1.22
C ILE A 129 10.69 10.92 2.22
N GLY A 130 9.56 10.35 1.77
CA GLY A 130 8.70 9.49 2.59
C GLY A 130 9.43 8.27 3.14
N TYR A 131 10.25 7.62 2.31
CA TYR A 131 11.11 6.50 2.74
C TYR A 131 12.09 6.92 3.85
N GLY A 132 12.82 8.00 3.64
CA GLY A 132 13.81 8.51 4.61
C GLY A 132 13.18 8.96 5.93
N LEU A 133 12.08 9.72 5.86
CA LEU A 133 11.34 10.16 7.04
C LEU A 133 10.74 8.99 7.81
N ALA A 134 10.15 8.02 7.12
CA ALA A 134 9.59 6.84 7.75
C ALA A 134 10.67 6.01 8.47
N ALA A 135 11.84 5.84 7.85
CA ALA A 135 12.97 5.15 8.46
C ALA A 135 13.47 5.88 9.72
N MET A 136 13.63 7.19 9.65
CA MET A 136 14.08 8.01 10.77
C MET A 136 13.07 8.02 11.93
N ILE A 137 11.79 8.23 11.65
CA ILE A 137 10.73 8.23 12.67
C ILE A 137 10.64 6.85 13.32
N ALA A 138 10.64 5.78 12.54
CA ALA A 138 10.61 4.42 13.08
C ALA A 138 11.82 4.12 13.96
N TYR A 139 13.02 4.52 13.54
CA TYR A 139 14.24 4.37 14.34
C TYR A 139 14.09 5.06 15.70
N MET A 140 13.68 6.34 15.72
CA MET A 140 13.50 7.12 16.96
C MET A 140 12.42 6.53 17.86
N VAL A 141 11.26 6.16 17.28
CA VAL A 141 10.15 5.57 18.06
C VAL A 141 10.57 4.25 18.70
N TRP A 142 11.29 3.37 17.97
CA TRP A 142 11.73 2.09 18.53
C TRP A 142 12.81 2.23 19.60
N ILE A 143 13.74 3.17 19.45
CA ILE A 143 14.70 3.50 20.53
C ILE A 143 13.94 4.02 21.75
N GLY A 144 13.02 4.97 21.58
CA GLY A 144 12.20 5.50 22.67
C GLY A 144 11.38 4.42 23.37
N VAL A 145 10.68 3.57 22.60
CA VAL A 145 9.92 2.45 23.15
C VAL A 145 10.82 1.47 23.91
N SER A 146 12.00 1.17 23.40
CA SER A 146 12.96 0.28 24.08
C SER A 146 13.47 0.88 25.39
N TYR A 147 13.75 2.18 25.39
CA TYR A 147 14.22 2.90 26.59
C TYR A 147 13.16 2.92 27.70
N PHE A 148 11.89 3.23 27.36
CA PHE A 148 10.82 3.37 28.35
C PHE A 148 10.29 2.05 28.88
N ILE A 149 10.37 0.96 28.11
CA ILE A 149 9.70 -0.28 28.43
C ILE A 149 10.65 -1.32 29.06
N ASN A 150 11.95 -1.12 28.93
CA ASN A 150 13.03 -1.95 29.52
C ASN A 150 12.81 -3.48 29.36
N GLU A 151 12.02 -3.89 28.38
CA GLU A 151 11.70 -5.28 28.08
C GLU A 151 12.39 -5.67 26.77
N LYS A 152 13.05 -6.83 26.77
CA LYS A 152 13.50 -7.46 25.53
C LYS A 152 12.26 -7.69 24.65
N PHE A 153 12.23 -7.07 23.46
CA PHE A 153 11.09 -7.07 22.52
C PHE A 153 10.54 -8.48 22.22
N ASP A 154 11.33 -9.52 22.43
CA ASP A 154 10.99 -10.90 22.10
C ASP A 154 10.26 -11.67 23.21
N LYS A 155 10.09 -11.10 24.41
CA LYS A 155 9.48 -11.79 25.57
C LYS A 155 8.31 -11.00 26.17
N VAL A 156 7.34 -10.59 25.36
CA VAL A 156 6.08 -10.07 25.90
C VAL A 156 5.24 -11.22 26.40
N GLN A 157 5.19 -11.40 27.72
CA GLN A 157 4.32 -12.39 28.34
C GLN A 157 2.85 -12.13 28.00
N ASP A 158 2.09 -13.20 27.83
CA ASP A 158 0.65 -13.22 27.50
C ASP A 158 -0.27 -12.44 28.47
N LYS A 159 0.26 -12.01 29.64
CA LYS A 159 -0.50 -11.39 30.71
C LYS A 159 -1.23 -10.10 30.35
N HIS A 160 -0.74 -9.35 29.33
CA HIS A 160 -1.35 -8.10 28.85
C HIS A 160 -1.83 -8.19 27.40
N ARG A 161 -2.14 -9.37 26.92
CA ARG A 161 -2.44 -9.59 25.50
C ARG A 161 -3.74 -8.94 25.04
N ARG A 162 -4.80 -8.98 25.85
CA ARG A 162 -6.13 -8.44 25.44
C ARG A 162 -6.12 -6.96 25.10
N PRO A 163 -5.57 -6.05 25.93
CA PRO A 163 -5.49 -4.63 25.59
C PRO A 163 -4.71 -4.38 24.29
N TRP A 164 -3.60 -5.09 24.07
CA TRP A 164 -2.81 -4.95 22.86
C TRP A 164 -3.54 -5.46 21.61
N VAL A 165 -4.38 -6.47 21.72
CA VAL A 165 -5.21 -6.92 20.61
C VAL A 165 -6.22 -5.85 20.23
N ILE A 166 -6.92 -5.28 21.20
CA ILE A 166 -7.90 -4.21 20.95
C ILE A 166 -7.17 -2.99 20.33
N ALA A 167 -6.06 -2.57 20.92
CA ALA A 167 -5.26 -1.47 20.41
C ALA A 167 -4.79 -1.72 18.97
N GLN A 168 -4.35 -2.96 18.64
CA GLN A 168 -3.96 -3.31 17.29
C GLN A 168 -5.13 -3.25 16.30
N TRP A 169 -6.30 -3.76 16.66
CA TRP A 169 -7.46 -3.69 15.77
C TRP A 169 -7.82 -2.23 15.46
N CYS A 170 -7.75 -1.34 16.48
CA CYS A 170 -7.95 0.08 16.28
C CYS A 170 -6.87 0.72 15.39
N THR A 171 -5.59 0.44 15.68
CA THR A 171 -4.47 1.03 14.91
C THR A 171 -4.42 0.48 13.49
N THR A 172 -4.72 -0.81 13.29
CA THR A 172 -4.84 -1.40 11.95
C THR A 172 -6.02 -0.80 11.18
N GLY A 173 -7.18 -0.62 11.81
CA GLY A 173 -8.32 0.05 11.19
C GLY A 173 -8.01 1.49 10.78
N PHE A 174 -7.31 2.24 11.65
CA PHE A 174 -6.84 3.59 11.35
C PHE A 174 -5.81 3.60 10.20
N LEU A 175 -4.85 2.67 10.22
CA LEU A 175 -3.88 2.51 9.13
C LEU A 175 -4.57 2.17 7.81
N TRP A 176 -5.51 1.24 7.83
CA TRP A 176 -6.22 0.82 6.64
C TRP A 176 -7.07 1.94 6.04
N TYR A 177 -7.74 2.72 6.89
CA TYR A 177 -8.44 3.94 6.47
C TYR A 177 -7.50 4.98 5.83
N THR A 178 -6.38 5.30 6.49
CA THR A 178 -5.43 6.30 5.96
C THR A 178 -4.79 5.82 4.67
N TRP A 179 -4.44 4.53 4.60
CA TRP A 179 -3.87 3.93 3.40
C TRP A 179 -4.87 3.94 2.23
N LEU A 180 -6.11 3.49 2.44
CA LEU A 180 -7.15 3.52 1.40
C LEU A 180 -7.35 4.92 0.85
N SER A 181 -7.41 5.93 1.71
CA SER A 181 -7.54 7.32 1.27
C SER A 181 -6.34 7.85 0.48
N HIS A 182 -5.21 7.13 0.45
CA HIS A 182 -4.08 7.41 -0.44
C HIS A 182 -4.14 6.60 -1.73
N ASP A 183 -4.33 5.30 -1.63
CA ASP A 183 -4.03 4.36 -2.71
C ASP A 183 -5.25 3.89 -3.49
N ILE A 184 -6.48 4.21 -3.06
CA ILE A 184 -7.69 3.94 -3.85
C ILE A 184 -7.65 4.63 -5.22
N ALA A 185 -6.93 5.75 -5.35
CA ALA A 185 -6.71 6.44 -6.60
C ALA A 185 -6.05 5.55 -7.68
N ASN A 186 -5.21 4.60 -7.27
CA ASN A 186 -4.55 3.65 -8.18
C ASN A 186 -5.56 2.70 -8.89
N ILE A 187 -6.72 2.50 -8.30
CA ILE A 187 -7.83 1.72 -8.88
C ILE A 187 -8.82 2.67 -9.56
N ALA A 188 -9.18 3.74 -8.87
CA ALA A 188 -10.21 4.67 -9.31
C ALA A 188 -9.83 5.49 -10.56
N VAL A 189 -8.55 5.50 -10.95
CA VAL A 189 -8.10 6.14 -12.19
C VAL A 189 -8.77 5.55 -13.45
N PHE A 190 -9.25 4.31 -13.38
CA PHE A 190 -10.01 3.64 -14.43
C PHE A 190 -11.51 3.92 -14.39
N LEU A 191 -11.99 4.63 -13.38
CA LEU A 191 -13.41 4.87 -13.12
C LEU A 191 -13.80 6.32 -13.43
N PRO A 192 -15.11 6.61 -13.57
CA PRO A 192 -15.59 7.99 -13.56
C PRO A 192 -15.17 8.70 -12.27
N ARG A 193 -14.92 10.01 -12.35
CA ARG A 193 -14.53 10.81 -11.19
C ARG A 193 -15.63 10.87 -10.13
N GLU A 194 -16.85 11.04 -10.57
CA GLU A 194 -18.05 10.99 -9.75
C GLU A 194 -18.74 9.65 -9.97
N LEU A 195 -18.80 8.85 -8.92
CA LEU A 195 -19.37 7.51 -9.00
C LEU A 195 -20.88 7.53 -8.72
N PRO A 196 -21.72 6.93 -9.57
CA PRO A 196 -23.09 6.65 -9.21
C PRO A 196 -23.13 5.57 -8.11
N VAL A 197 -24.16 5.62 -7.26
CA VAL A 197 -24.32 4.74 -6.07
C VAL A 197 -24.23 3.25 -6.42
N ASN A 198 -24.84 2.84 -7.52
CA ASN A 198 -24.80 1.44 -7.96
C ASN A 198 -23.37 0.96 -8.27
N LEU A 199 -22.55 1.82 -8.89
CA LEU A 199 -21.15 1.50 -9.19
C LEU A 199 -20.30 1.52 -7.90
N LEU A 200 -20.54 2.46 -6.98
CA LEU A 200 -19.90 2.45 -5.67
C LEU A 200 -20.14 1.12 -4.93
N ILE A 201 -21.39 0.66 -4.87
CA ILE A 201 -21.74 -0.62 -4.22
C ILE A 201 -21.00 -1.78 -4.90
N ALA A 202 -21.03 -1.83 -6.24
CA ALA A 202 -20.34 -2.88 -7.01
C ALA A 202 -18.84 -2.92 -6.71
N ILE A 203 -18.18 -1.75 -6.61
CA ILE A 203 -16.76 -1.63 -6.28
C ILE A 203 -16.49 -2.12 -4.85
N ILE A 204 -17.29 -1.70 -3.87
CA ILE A 204 -17.15 -2.15 -2.48
C ILE A 204 -17.27 -3.67 -2.39
N VAL A 205 -18.26 -4.26 -3.06
CA VAL A 205 -18.45 -5.71 -3.09
C VAL A 205 -17.25 -6.40 -3.74
N LEU A 206 -16.81 -5.96 -4.91
CA LEU A 206 -15.67 -6.54 -5.61
C LEU A 206 -14.39 -6.50 -4.77
N LEU A 207 -14.04 -5.32 -4.23
CA LEU A 207 -12.84 -5.16 -3.41
C LEU A 207 -12.92 -5.97 -2.12
N SER A 208 -14.11 -6.09 -1.52
CA SER A 208 -14.32 -6.95 -0.35
C SER A 208 -14.11 -8.43 -0.69
N VAL A 209 -14.63 -8.90 -1.82
CA VAL A 209 -14.41 -10.28 -2.29
C VAL A 209 -12.91 -10.56 -2.49
N LEU A 210 -12.19 -9.64 -3.14
CA LEU A 210 -10.74 -9.76 -3.31
C LEU A 210 -10.02 -9.76 -1.95
N LEU A 211 -10.46 -8.93 -1.01
CA LEU A 211 -9.88 -8.87 0.34
C LEU A 211 -10.13 -10.18 1.11
N PHE A 212 -11.33 -10.76 1.02
CA PHE A 212 -11.64 -12.08 1.56
C PHE A 212 -10.72 -13.16 0.99
N TYR A 213 -10.47 -13.14 -0.32
CA TYR A 213 -9.52 -14.04 -0.97
C TYR A 213 -8.11 -13.90 -0.40
N ILE A 214 -7.59 -12.67 -0.23
CA ILE A 214 -6.25 -12.42 0.32
C ILE A 214 -6.15 -12.88 1.79
N PHE A 215 -7.18 -12.66 2.61
CA PHE A 215 -7.19 -13.17 3.98
C PHE A 215 -7.28 -14.69 4.04
N TRP A 216 -8.01 -15.31 3.13
CA TRP A 216 -8.05 -16.77 2.99
C TRP A 216 -6.68 -17.34 2.62
N ASP A 217 -5.95 -16.71 1.69
CA ASP A 217 -4.57 -17.06 1.29
C ASP A 217 -3.50 -16.58 2.30
N ARG A 218 -3.93 -16.02 3.44
CA ARG A 218 -3.02 -15.51 4.47
C ARG A 218 -2.00 -14.48 3.98
N GLY A 219 -2.37 -13.65 3.01
CA GLY A 219 -1.56 -12.57 2.46
C GLY A 219 -0.61 -13.00 1.33
N GLY A 220 -0.65 -14.25 0.90
CA GLY A 220 0.08 -14.74 -0.26
C GLY A 220 1.60 -14.59 -0.18
N ARG A 221 2.24 -14.40 -1.34
CA ARG A 221 3.72 -14.31 -1.43
C ARG A 221 4.29 -13.02 -0.85
N ILE A 222 3.57 -11.91 -0.93
CA ILE A 222 4.03 -10.61 -0.40
C ILE A 222 4.12 -10.65 1.13
N GLN A 223 3.32 -11.45 1.81
CA GLN A 223 3.38 -11.62 3.25
C GLN A 223 4.78 -12.05 3.76
N ARG A 224 5.60 -12.65 2.90
CA ARG A 224 6.98 -13.01 3.25
C ARG A 224 7.84 -11.79 3.59
N VAL A 225 7.54 -10.62 3.00
CA VAL A 225 8.23 -9.37 3.34
C VAL A 225 7.98 -9.01 4.80
N VAL A 226 6.74 -9.16 5.27
CA VAL A 226 6.37 -8.91 6.66
C VAL A 226 7.00 -9.96 7.58
N TYR A 227 6.88 -11.25 7.24
CA TYR A 227 7.43 -12.33 8.06
C TYR A 227 8.95 -12.35 8.15
N SER A 228 9.67 -11.78 7.19
CA SER A 228 11.12 -11.69 7.22
C SER A 228 11.66 -10.69 8.25
N LYS A 229 10.79 -9.85 8.83
CA LYS A 229 11.18 -8.83 9.80
C LYS A 229 11.02 -9.32 11.24
N THR A 230 11.94 -8.90 12.11
CA THR A 230 11.98 -9.29 13.52
C THR A 230 10.71 -8.88 14.26
N GLY A 231 10.08 -9.80 14.97
CA GLY A 231 8.98 -9.51 15.91
C GLY A 231 7.68 -8.95 15.30
N THR A 232 7.49 -8.94 13.97
CA THR A 232 6.25 -8.46 13.32
C THR A 232 5.01 -9.29 13.67
N ARG A 233 5.20 -10.50 14.19
CA ARG A 233 4.13 -11.40 14.63
C ARG A 233 3.60 -11.09 16.03
N TYR A 234 4.31 -10.28 16.80
CA TYR A 234 3.88 -9.89 18.15
C TYR A 234 2.89 -8.75 18.09
N THR A 235 1.73 -8.91 18.74
CA THR A 235 0.61 -7.96 18.71
C THR A 235 1.03 -6.55 19.09
N ARG A 236 1.85 -6.39 20.13
CA ARG A 236 2.37 -5.09 20.55
C ARG A 236 3.23 -4.42 19.50
N SER A 237 4.16 -5.17 18.90
CA SER A 237 5.01 -4.65 17.83
C SER A 237 4.18 -4.24 16.61
N ALA A 238 3.20 -5.09 16.23
CA ALA A 238 2.27 -4.79 15.14
C ALA A 238 1.46 -3.52 15.42
N THR A 239 0.94 -3.34 16.65
CA THR A 239 0.21 -2.12 17.07
C THR A 239 1.04 -0.86 16.83
N ILE A 240 2.32 -0.87 17.25
CA ILE A 240 3.21 0.28 17.10
C ILE A 240 3.55 0.53 15.63
N ILE A 241 3.82 -0.52 14.85
CA ILE A 241 4.07 -0.40 13.39
C ILE A 241 2.86 0.25 12.72
N ASP A 242 1.67 -0.29 12.97
CA ASP A 242 0.44 0.15 12.33
C ASP A 242 0.13 1.62 12.71
N PHE A 243 0.31 1.98 13.98
CA PHE A 243 0.08 3.36 14.44
C PHE A 243 1.06 4.35 13.81
N VAL A 244 2.37 4.06 13.84
CA VAL A 244 3.41 4.94 13.29
C VAL A 244 3.20 5.11 11.79
N TYR A 245 2.90 4.02 11.09
CA TYR A 245 2.65 4.05 9.65
C TYR A 245 1.40 4.89 9.33
N ALA A 246 0.31 4.71 10.08
CA ALA A 246 -0.90 5.49 9.90
C ALA A 246 -0.68 6.99 10.10
N VAL A 247 0.07 7.37 11.14
CA VAL A 247 0.39 8.79 11.42
C VAL A 247 1.24 9.39 10.30
N ILE A 248 2.24 8.65 9.79
CA ILE A 248 3.07 9.10 8.66
C ILE A 248 2.20 9.31 7.41
N LEU A 249 1.33 8.36 7.08
CA LEU A 249 0.44 8.50 5.93
C LEU A 249 -0.53 9.67 6.10
N LEU A 250 -1.11 9.84 7.30
CA LEU A 250 -2.00 10.95 7.60
C LEU A 250 -1.29 12.30 7.43
N TYR A 251 -0.06 12.42 7.93
CA TYR A 251 0.75 13.62 7.75
C TYR A 251 0.92 13.97 6.26
N PHE A 252 1.33 13.01 5.45
CA PHE A 252 1.49 13.24 4.00
C PHE A 252 0.17 13.52 3.28
N LYS A 253 -0.96 12.98 3.76
CA LYS A 253 -2.28 13.30 3.24
C LYS A 253 -2.65 14.76 3.47
N GLN A 254 -2.39 15.25 4.68
CA GLN A 254 -2.78 16.60 5.11
C GLN A 254 -2.04 17.71 4.34
N TYR A 255 -0.76 17.49 4.04
CA TYR A 255 0.12 18.54 3.50
C TYR A 255 0.23 18.54 1.97
N ASN A 256 -0.23 17.51 1.28
CA ASN A 256 -0.04 17.46 -0.17
C ASN A 256 -0.99 16.47 -0.87
N ASP A 257 -1.70 16.94 -1.92
CA ASP A 257 -2.59 16.13 -2.76
C ASP A 257 -1.84 15.25 -3.77
N ILE A 258 -0.52 15.40 -3.92
CA ILE A 258 0.25 14.59 -4.86
C ILE A 258 0.38 13.17 -4.29
N PRO A 259 0.00 12.13 -5.06
CA PRO A 259 0.20 10.75 -4.65
C PRO A 259 1.67 10.45 -4.32
N MET A 260 1.92 9.48 -3.46
CA MET A 260 3.25 8.97 -3.16
C MET A 260 3.23 7.44 -3.08
N SER A 261 4.40 6.82 -3.11
CA SER A 261 4.52 5.39 -2.90
C SER A 261 4.41 5.03 -1.42
N THR A 262 3.28 4.48 -1.02
CA THR A 262 3.07 3.93 0.32
C THR A 262 3.96 2.72 0.58
N THR A 263 4.28 1.93 -0.47
CA THR A 263 5.28 0.84 -0.42
C THR A 263 6.63 1.34 0.07
N TRP A 264 7.11 2.48 -0.43
CA TRP A 264 8.39 3.04 -0.03
C TRP A 264 8.38 3.50 1.43
N VAL A 265 7.29 4.13 1.87
CA VAL A 265 7.10 4.51 3.29
C VAL A 265 7.10 3.28 4.19
N PHE A 266 6.39 2.22 3.81
CA PHE A 266 6.35 0.97 4.56
C PHE A 266 7.72 0.30 4.69
N VAL A 267 8.46 0.17 3.60
CA VAL A 267 9.80 -0.43 3.63
C VAL A 267 10.76 0.44 4.44
N GLY A 268 10.70 1.77 4.31
CA GLY A 268 11.47 2.71 5.12
C GLY A 268 11.21 2.52 6.62
N LEU A 269 9.94 2.45 7.01
CA LEU A 269 9.53 2.21 8.39
C LEU A 269 10.11 0.89 8.94
N LEU A 270 9.99 -0.19 8.19
CA LEU A 270 10.54 -1.49 8.60
C LEU A 270 12.08 -1.46 8.69
N CYS A 271 12.76 -0.77 7.76
CA CYS A 271 14.21 -0.61 7.80
C CYS A 271 14.67 0.17 9.03
N GLY A 272 14.04 1.31 9.32
CA GLY A 272 14.35 2.12 10.51
C GLY A 272 14.15 1.34 11.81
N ARG A 273 13.07 0.57 11.88
CA ARG A 273 12.79 -0.33 13.00
C ARG A 273 13.87 -1.41 13.17
N GLU A 274 14.26 -2.11 12.12
CA GLU A 274 15.31 -3.14 12.18
C GLU A 274 16.66 -2.55 12.62
N LEU A 275 16.99 -1.34 12.15
CA LEU A 275 18.18 -0.61 12.60
C LEU A 275 18.11 -0.30 14.08
N ALA A 276 16.98 0.19 14.60
CA ALA A 276 16.80 0.46 16.02
C ALA A 276 16.96 -0.81 16.88
N ILE A 277 16.34 -1.91 16.47
CA ILE A 277 16.46 -3.21 17.15
C ILE A 277 17.93 -3.65 17.21
N SER A 278 18.67 -3.52 16.10
CA SER A 278 20.08 -3.91 16.07
C SER A 278 20.99 -2.99 16.89
N THR A 279 20.62 -1.72 17.06
CA THR A 279 21.35 -0.78 17.91
C THR A 279 21.15 -1.10 19.39
N MET A 280 19.93 -1.51 19.76
CA MET A 280 19.57 -1.79 21.15
C MET A 280 19.89 -3.22 21.62
N ASN A 281 19.96 -4.16 20.68
CA ASN A 281 20.20 -5.58 21.01
C ASN A 281 21.61 -6.01 20.61
N LYS A 282 22.47 -6.29 21.60
CA LYS A 282 23.87 -6.70 21.40
C LYS A 282 24.00 -8.02 20.62
N ASP A 283 22.99 -8.88 20.68
CA ASP A 283 22.96 -10.17 19.98
C ASP A 283 22.57 -10.06 18.51
N TYR A 284 21.86 -8.98 18.12
CA TYR A 284 21.39 -8.72 16.76
C TYR A 284 22.26 -7.67 16.07
N LYS A 285 23.42 -8.10 15.54
CA LYS A 285 24.43 -7.19 15.00
C LYS A 285 24.01 -6.55 13.69
N LEU A 286 24.43 -5.30 13.47
CA LEU A 286 24.21 -4.52 12.25
C LEU A 286 24.59 -5.29 10.97
N ARG A 287 25.62 -6.14 11.01
CA ARG A 287 26.03 -6.96 9.85
C ARG A 287 24.95 -7.89 9.31
N TYR A 288 23.94 -8.24 10.13
CA TYR A 288 22.82 -9.06 9.69
C TYR A 288 21.67 -8.21 9.14
N VAL A 289 21.57 -6.96 9.59
CA VAL A 289 20.51 -6.03 9.20
C VAL A 289 20.81 -5.39 7.84
N PHE A 290 22.04 -4.99 7.57
CA PHE A 290 22.41 -4.37 6.29
C PHE A 290 22.08 -5.23 5.06
N PRO A 291 22.38 -6.54 5.00
CA PRO A 291 21.97 -7.36 3.87
C PRO A 291 20.45 -7.47 3.71
N LEU A 292 19.72 -7.48 4.83
CA LEU A 292 18.25 -7.53 4.82
C LEU A 292 17.66 -6.24 4.23
N ILE A 293 18.14 -5.08 4.69
CA ILE A 293 17.74 -3.76 4.17
C ILE A 293 18.17 -3.62 2.70
N GLY A 294 19.40 -3.98 2.37
CA GLY A 294 19.94 -3.90 1.02
C GLY A 294 19.13 -4.73 0.02
N LYS A 295 18.72 -5.94 0.41
CA LYS A 295 17.87 -6.79 -0.43
C LYS A 295 16.50 -6.16 -0.71
N ASP A 296 15.87 -5.57 0.29
CA ASP A 296 14.58 -4.91 0.10
C ASP A 296 14.73 -3.64 -0.75
N PHE A 297 15.77 -2.85 -0.50
CA PHE A 297 16.10 -1.67 -1.28
C PHE A 297 16.34 -2.01 -2.76
N LEU A 298 17.14 -3.05 -3.04
CA LEU A 298 17.37 -3.51 -4.41
C LEU A 298 16.10 -3.94 -5.12
N LYS A 299 15.19 -4.63 -4.43
CA LYS A 299 13.88 -4.98 -4.99
C LYS A 299 13.04 -3.74 -5.31
N MET A 300 13.06 -2.73 -4.44
CA MET A 300 12.36 -1.47 -4.68
C MET A 300 12.94 -0.73 -5.90
N ILE A 301 14.27 -0.63 -5.99
CA ILE A 301 14.94 -0.01 -7.14
C ILE A 301 14.63 -0.76 -8.43
N PHE A 302 14.65 -2.09 -8.42
CA PHE A 302 14.25 -2.88 -9.58
C PHE A 302 12.80 -2.58 -9.99
N GLY A 303 11.86 -2.60 -9.06
CA GLY A 303 10.46 -2.26 -9.32
C GLY A 303 10.29 -0.83 -9.85
N LEU A 304 11.04 0.14 -9.29
CA LEU A 304 11.06 1.52 -9.78
C LEU A 304 11.59 1.61 -11.21
N THR A 305 12.72 0.96 -11.52
CA THR A 305 13.30 0.98 -12.87
C THR A 305 12.34 0.45 -13.91
N VAL A 306 11.66 -0.68 -13.61
CA VAL A 306 10.61 -1.23 -14.49
C VAL A 306 9.46 -0.23 -14.65
N SER A 307 8.97 0.35 -13.54
CA SER A 307 7.84 1.30 -13.59
C SER A 307 8.17 2.55 -14.39
N VAL A 308 9.33 3.16 -14.14
CA VAL A 308 9.79 4.36 -14.87
C VAL A 308 10.00 4.03 -16.35
N GLY A 309 10.62 2.89 -16.67
CA GLY A 309 10.82 2.45 -18.06
C GLY A 309 9.50 2.33 -18.83
N ILE A 310 8.47 1.75 -18.21
CA ILE A 310 7.14 1.64 -18.82
C ILE A 310 6.49 3.00 -19.02
N VAL A 311 6.51 3.86 -17.99
CA VAL A 311 5.91 5.20 -18.07
C VAL A 311 6.60 6.05 -19.15
N LEU A 312 7.93 6.02 -19.21
CA LEU A 312 8.68 6.72 -20.26
C LEU A 312 8.36 6.16 -21.64
N SER A 313 8.23 4.84 -21.78
CA SER A 313 7.83 4.22 -23.05
C SER A 313 6.43 4.68 -23.48
N ILE A 314 5.48 4.78 -22.56
CA ILE A 314 4.14 5.30 -22.85
C ILE A 314 4.24 6.74 -23.36
N HIS A 315 4.93 7.62 -22.63
CA HIS A 315 4.96 9.05 -22.94
C HIS A 315 5.80 9.42 -24.17
N TYR A 316 6.92 8.76 -24.40
CA TYR A 316 7.86 9.15 -25.46
C TYR A 316 7.79 8.26 -26.70
N VAL A 317 7.19 7.08 -26.61
CA VAL A 317 7.09 6.16 -27.75
C VAL A 317 5.64 5.94 -28.17
N LEU A 318 4.75 5.54 -27.25
CA LEU A 318 3.40 5.14 -27.63
C LEU A 318 2.50 6.34 -27.95
N ILE A 319 2.43 7.33 -27.09
CA ILE A 319 1.57 8.50 -27.30
C ILE A 319 2.00 9.29 -28.55
N PRO A 320 3.28 9.63 -28.80
CA PRO A 320 3.68 10.37 -29.99
C PRO A 320 3.44 9.62 -31.31
N ASN A 321 3.47 8.28 -31.30
CA ASN A 321 3.22 7.47 -32.48
C ASN A 321 1.71 7.13 -32.70
N GLY A 322 0.82 7.72 -31.89
CA GLY A 322 -0.64 7.58 -32.09
C GLY A 322 -1.22 6.24 -31.68
N PHE A 323 -0.51 5.46 -30.84
CA PHE A 323 -0.99 4.20 -30.29
C PHE A 323 -1.95 4.37 -29.13
#